data_0de1932abf676efa1791c6bae68c2edd
#
_entry.id   0de1932abf676efa1791c6bae68c2edd
#
_cell.length_a   1.000
_cell.length_b   1.000
_cell.length_c   1.000
_cell.angle_alpha   90.00
_cell.angle_beta   90.00
_cell.angle_gamma   90.00
#
_symmetry.space_group_name_H-M   'P 1'
#
loop_
_entity.id
_entity.type
_entity.pdbx_description
1 polymer ?
#
loop_
_entity_poly.entity_id
_entity_poly.type
_entity_poly.pdbx_seq_one_letter_code
_entity_poly.pdbx_strand_id
1 'polypeptide(L)'
;VVTPLGVGQTLAGTASFQLLGNGVKLKLDVAGCPAGDHAVHLHANSTCANSGGHWANGENIPVITCNDQTMTGSLMFTAPESDGWEVKTNTDNDVAKYVIVIHAINGGAPIACGEINSL
;
A
#
# COMPACT_ATOMS: atom_id res chain seq x y z
N VAL A 1 5.32 -8.27 1.31
CA VAL A 1 6.61 -7.56 1.29
C VAL A 1 6.54 -6.42 0.28
N VAL A 2 6.95 -5.26 0.70
CA VAL A 2 7.05 -4.07 -0.15
C VAL A 2 8.51 -3.90 -0.53
N THR A 3 8.79 -3.76 -1.83
CA THR A 3 10.16 -3.63 -2.35
C THR A 3 10.32 -2.32 -3.11
N PRO A 4 11.55 -1.80 -3.20
CA PRO A 4 11.82 -0.59 -3.98
C PRO A 4 11.43 -0.76 -5.44
N LEU A 5 10.96 0.32 -6.06
CA LEU A 5 10.57 0.36 -7.45
C LEU A 5 11.26 1.54 -8.12
N GLY A 6 12.10 1.25 -9.10
CA GLY A 6 12.85 2.26 -9.82
C GLY A 6 14.30 2.39 -9.36
N VAL A 7 15.12 3.00 -10.20
CA VAL A 7 16.56 3.18 -9.97
C VAL A 7 16.79 4.13 -8.80
N GLY A 8 17.65 3.73 -7.86
CA GLY A 8 18.02 4.55 -6.70
C GLY A 8 17.00 4.57 -5.57
N GLN A 9 15.90 3.83 -5.68
CA GLN A 9 14.92 3.78 -4.62
C GLN A 9 15.34 2.79 -3.53
N THR A 10 15.07 3.16 -2.27
CA THR A 10 15.48 2.38 -1.10
C THR A 10 14.32 2.01 -0.18
N LEU A 11 13.11 2.54 -0.42
CA LEU A 11 11.96 2.27 0.42
C LEU A 11 11.58 0.79 0.34
N ALA A 12 11.54 0.13 1.47
CA ALA A 12 11.11 -1.25 1.58
C ALA A 12 10.37 -1.47 2.90
N GLY A 13 9.58 -2.53 2.99
CA GLY A 13 8.86 -2.81 4.22
C GLY A 13 7.87 -3.95 4.09
N THR A 14 6.88 -3.92 4.96
CA THR A 14 5.83 -4.95 5.02
C THR A 14 4.46 -4.30 5.08
N ALA A 15 3.53 -4.91 4.37
CA ALA A 15 2.12 -4.58 4.46
C ALA A 15 1.35 -5.83 4.87
N SER A 16 0.43 -5.70 5.80
CA SER A 16 -0.45 -6.80 6.19
C SER A 16 -1.90 -6.32 6.19
N PHE A 17 -2.80 -7.24 5.82
CA PHE A 17 -4.23 -6.98 5.76
C PHE A 17 -4.93 -7.99 6.65
N GLN A 18 -5.77 -7.53 7.56
CA GLN A 18 -6.47 -8.37 8.51
C GLN A 18 -7.95 -8.02 8.53
N LEU A 19 -8.79 -9.04 8.44
CA LEU A 19 -10.23 -8.86 8.60
C LEU A 19 -10.54 -8.58 10.07
N LEU A 20 -11.22 -7.46 10.34
CA LEU A 20 -11.65 -7.06 11.69
C LEU A 20 -13.12 -6.66 11.64
N GLY A 21 -14.00 -7.50 12.20
CA GLY A 21 -15.43 -7.17 12.23
C GLY A 21 -15.95 -6.83 10.84
N ASN A 22 -16.35 -5.57 10.65
CA ASN A 22 -16.94 -5.09 9.39
C ASN A 22 -15.94 -4.45 8.44
N GLY A 23 -14.66 -4.50 8.74
CA GLY A 23 -13.65 -3.85 7.90
C GLY A 23 -12.38 -4.64 7.77
N VAL A 24 -11.45 -4.14 6.96
CA VAL A 24 -10.13 -4.72 6.77
C VAL A 24 -9.10 -3.73 7.26
N LYS A 25 -8.21 -4.18 8.14
CA LYS A 25 -7.12 -3.36 8.68
C LYS A 25 -5.87 -3.56 7.85
N LEU A 26 -5.32 -2.46 7.35
CA LEU A 26 -3.99 -2.39 6.76
C LEU A 26 -2.99 -1.95 7.82
N LYS A 27 -1.91 -2.68 7.95
CA LYS A 27 -0.73 -2.24 8.69
C LYS A 27 0.44 -2.18 7.72
N LEU A 28 1.07 -1.01 7.61
CA LEU A 28 2.19 -0.76 6.70
C LEU A 28 3.35 -0.19 7.50
N ASP A 29 4.48 -0.87 7.45
CA ASP A 29 5.73 -0.43 8.08
C ASP A 29 6.81 -0.37 7.01
N VAL A 30 7.50 0.77 6.91
CA VAL A 30 8.53 0.98 5.88
C VAL A 30 9.80 1.57 6.49
N ALA A 31 10.92 1.30 5.82
CA ALA A 31 12.24 1.86 6.14
C ALA A 31 12.92 2.28 4.84
N GLY A 32 13.96 3.09 4.96
CA GLY A 32 14.67 3.63 3.80
C GLY A 32 13.81 4.56 2.97
N CYS A 33 12.76 5.16 3.55
CA CYS A 33 11.88 6.05 2.82
C CYS A 33 12.33 7.50 2.97
N PRO A 34 12.28 8.29 1.87
CA PRO A 34 12.55 9.72 1.94
C PRO A 34 11.60 10.40 2.93
N ALA A 35 12.12 11.39 3.65
CA ALA A 35 11.33 12.14 4.64
C ALA A 35 10.11 12.78 3.99
N GLY A 36 9.00 12.82 4.73
CA GLY A 36 7.76 13.48 4.31
C GLY A 36 6.61 12.52 4.08
N ASP A 37 5.55 13.04 3.49
CA ASP A 37 4.30 12.33 3.28
C ASP A 37 4.28 11.64 1.92
N HIS A 38 3.98 10.36 1.92
CA HIS A 38 3.90 9.55 0.70
C HIS A 38 2.49 9.03 0.53
N ALA A 39 1.90 9.24 -0.64
CA ALA A 39 0.61 8.64 -0.96
C ALA A 39 0.73 7.13 -1.05
N VAL A 40 -0.31 6.45 -0.58
CA VAL A 40 -0.42 5.00 -0.58
C VAL A 40 -1.75 4.64 -1.24
N HIS A 41 -1.70 3.83 -2.28
CA HIS A 41 -2.91 3.37 -2.97
C HIS A 41 -2.80 1.89 -3.31
N LEU A 42 -3.95 1.23 -3.47
CA LEU A 42 -4.00 -0.06 -4.14
C LEU A 42 -4.19 0.18 -5.64
N HIS A 43 -3.40 -0.52 -6.44
CA HIS A 43 -3.47 -0.44 -7.90
C HIS A 43 -4.14 -1.68 -8.49
N ALA A 44 -4.70 -1.53 -9.69
CA ALA A 44 -5.69 -2.44 -10.25
C ALA A 44 -5.15 -3.80 -10.67
N ASN A 45 -3.87 -3.91 -10.96
CA ASN A 45 -3.27 -5.17 -11.39
C ASN A 45 -2.67 -5.94 -10.23
N SER A 46 -2.38 -7.22 -10.44
CA SER A 46 -1.89 -8.10 -9.37
C SER A 46 -0.37 -8.21 -9.31
N THR A 47 0.36 -7.50 -10.17
CA THR A 47 1.83 -7.55 -10.22
C THR A 47 2.44 -6.17 -10.15
N CYS A 48 3.59 -6.07 -9.48
CA CYS A 48 4.35 -4.82 -9.41
C CYS A 48 5.04 -4.47 -10.72
N ALA A 49 5.32 -5.45 -11.58
CA ALA A 49 5.89 -5.20 -12.90
C ALA A 49 4.95 -4.35 -13.77
N ASN A 50 3.65 -4.47 -13.55
CA ASN A 50 2.64 -3.67 -14.23
C ASN A 50 1.48 -3.45 -13.26
N SER A 51 1.61 -2.47 -12.38
CA SER A 51 0.60 -2.20 -11.36
C SER A 51 -0.70 -1.62 -11.91
N GLY A 52 -0.65 -0.98 -13.07
CA GLY A 52 -1.81 -0.33 -13.66
C GLY A 52 -2.20 0.95 -12.94
N GLY A 53 -3.43 1.39 -13.18
CA GLY A 53 -3.98 2.56 -12.51
C GLY A 53 -4.48 2.26 -11.10
N HIS A 54 -4.98 3.27 -10.40
CA HIS A 54 -5.56 3.09 -9.07
C HIS A 54 -6.80 2.19 -9.13
N TRP A 55 -6.93 1.30 -8.16
CA TRP A 55 -8.20 0.65 -7.89
C TRP A 55 -9.07 1.63 -7.09
N ALA A 56 -10.27 1.91 -7.59
CA ALA A 56 -11.12 2.96 -7.02
C ALA A 56 -11.38 2.76 -5.52
N ASN A 57 -11.60 1.52 -5.09
CA ASN A 57 -11.85 1.20 -3.68
C ASN A 57 -10.57 1.26 -2.82
N GLY A 58 -9.42 1.38 -3.42
CA GLY A 58 -8.12 1.43 -2.75
C GLY A 58 -7.50 2.82 -2.69
N GLU A 59 -8.26 3.89 -2.91
CA GLU A 59 -7.75 5.26 -2.97
C GLU A 59 -7.87 6.03 -1.66
N ASN A 60 -8.62 5.54 -0.68
CA ASN A 60 -8.91 6.27 0.56
C ASN A 60 -7.88 6.03 1.67
N ILE A 61 -6.75 5.41 1.36
CA ILE A 61 -5.70 5.17 2.34
C ILE A 61 -5.03 6.51 2.67
N PRO A 62 -4.83 6.84 3.98
CA PRO A 62 -4.06 8.03 4.35
C PRO A 62 -2.62 7.95 3.87
N VAL A 63 -1.95 9.11 3.80
CA VAL A 63 -0.51 9.13 3.52
C VAL A 63 0.26 8.43 4.64
N ILE A 64 1.41 7.85 4.29
CA ILE A 64 2.38 7.42 5.28
C ILE A 64 3.44 8.51 5.43
N THR A 65 3.71 8.89 6.67
CA THR A 65 4.69 9.94 6.96
C THR A 65 6.00 9.29 7.38
N CYS A 66 7.07 9.60 6.66
CA CYS A 66 8.41 9.10 6.96
C CYS A 66 9.21 10.13 7.74
N ASN A 67 9.82 9.68 8.85
CA ASN A 67 10.59 10.51 9.75
C ASN A 67 11.93 10.88 9.10
N ASP A 68 12.35 12.14 9.23
CA ASP A 68 13.57 12.65 8.59
C ASP A 68 14.87 12.18 9.30
N GLN A 69 14.78 11.69 10.53
CA GLN A 69 15.93 11.19 11.28
C GLN A 69 16.11 9.68 11.13
N THR A 70 15.02 8.92 11.21
CA THR A 70 15.07 7.45 11.17
C THR A 70 14.84 6.91 9.77
N MET A 71 14.28 7.69 8.87
CA MET A 71 13.88 7.27 7.52
C MET A 71 12.92 6.08 7.59
N THR A 72 12.00 6.10 8.54
CA THR A 72 10.99 5.07 8.74
C THR A 72 9.61 5.68 8.83
N GLY A 73 8.61 4.91 8.48
CA GLY A 73 7.21 5.29 8.62
C GLY A 73 6.34 4.11 8.97
N SER A 74 5.22 4.39 9.62
CA SER A 74 4.25 3.37 10.01
C SER A 74 2.85 3.93 9.81
N LEU A 75 1.97 3.10 9.25
CA LEU A 75 0.58 3.45 8.99
C LEU A 75 -0.31 2.31 9.43
N MET A 76 -1.36 2.64 10.19
CA MET A 76 -2.46 1.72 10.48
C MET A 76 -3.74 2.35 9.97
N PHE A 77 -4.46 1.64 9.11
CA PHE A 77 -5.69 2.11 8.50
C PHE A 77 -6.71 1.00 8.47
N THR A 78 -7.90 1.26 9.02
CA THR A 78 -9.01 0.34 8.90
C THR A 78 -9.93 0.86 7.80
N ALA A 79 -9.98 0.15 6.68
CA ALA A 79 -10.88 0.52 5.60
C ALA A 79 -12.33 0.36 6.09
N PRO A 80 -13.17 1.39 5.94
CA PRO A 80 -14.57 1.27 6.31
C PRO A 80 -15.29 0.25 5.44
N GLU A 81 -16.38 -0.28 5.95
CA GLU A 81 -17.20 -1.24 5.21
C GLU A 81 -17.63 -0.71 3.83
N SER A 82 -17.83 0.60 3.73
CA SER A 82 -18.21 1.25 2.47
C SER A 82 -17.12 1.17 1.39
N ASP A 83 -15.85 0.97 1.74
CA ASP A 83 -14.79 0.73 0.76
C ASP A 83 -14.84 -0.68 0.18
N GLY A 84 -15.55 -1.59 0.83
CA GLY A 84 -15.82 -2.91 0.30
C GLY A 84 -14.63 -3.87 0.27
N TRP A 85 -13.55 -3.59 0.98
CA TRP A 85 -12.39 -4.49 0.99
C TRP A 85 -12.74 -5.84 1.59
N GLU A 86 -12.24 -6.90 0.95
CA GLU A 86 -12.41 -8.28 1.38
C GLU A 86 -11.05 -8.98 1.45
N VAL A 87 -10.99 -10.04 2.23
CA VAL A 87 -9.78 -10.86 2.40
C VAL A 87 -10.15 -12.32 2.19
N LYS A 88 -9.43 -13.01 1.30
CA LYS A 88 -9.59 -14.45 1.00
C LYS A 88 -10.97 -14.82 0.46
N THR A 89 -11.62 -13.92 -0.25
CA THR A 89 -12.95 -14.17 -0.85
C THR A 89 -12.89 -14.53 -2.32
N ASN A 90 -11.77 -14.24 -2.98
CA ASN A 90 -11.58 -14.42 -4.43
C ASN A 90 -12.60 -13.65 -5.29
N THR A 91 -13.17 -12.59 -4.74
CA THR A 91 -14.02 -11.66 -5.49
C THR A 91 -13.19 -10.49 -6.01
N ASP A 92 -13.79 -9.60 -6.81
CA ASP A 92 -13.12 -8.40 -7.29
C ASP A 92 -12.80 -7.40 -6.15
N ASN A 93 -13.36 -7.58 -4.97
CA ASN A 93 -13.08 -6.76 -3.79
C ASN A 93 -12.02 -7.38 -2.87
N ASP A 94 -11.51 -8.56 -3.21
CA ASP A 94 -10.44 -9.21 -2.45
C ASP A 94 -9.13 -8.46 -2.69
N VAL A 95 -8.55 -7.90 -1.63
CA VAL A 95 -7.33 -7.10 -1.73
C VAL A 95 -6.16 -7.90 -2.29
N ALA A 96 -6.19 -9.24 -2.19
CA ALA A 96 -5.13 -10.09 -2.74
C ALA A 96 -5.02 -10.02 -4.28
N LYS A 97 -6.01 -9.48 -4.96
CA LYS A 97 -5.98 -9.29 -6.42
C LYS A 97 -5.26 -8.02 -6.85
N TYR A 98 -4.75 -7.24 -5.91
CA TYR A 98 -4.21 -5.91 -6.17
C TYR A 98 -2.79 -5.82 -5.64
N VAL A 99 -2.13 -4.71 -5.93
CA VAL A 99 -0.82 -4.37 -5.37
C VAL A 99 -0.94 -3.08 -4.57
N ILE A 100 -0.13 -2.97 -3.51
CA ILE A 100 0.01 -1.72 -2.77
C ILE A 100 1.18 -0.93 -3.36
N VAL A 101 0.94 0.34 -3.67
CA VAL A 101 1.94 1.22 -4.27
C VAL A 101 2.14 2.43 -3.37
N ILE A 102 3.40 2.75 -3.10
CA ILE A 102 3.82 3.93 -2.36
C ILE A 102 4.49 4.88 -3.34
N HIS A 103 4.09 6.15 -3.27
CA HIS A 103 4.51 7.18 -4.22
C HIS A 103 5.60 8.08 -3.63
N ALA A 104 6.32 8.77 -4.50
CA ALA A 104 7.17 9.88 -4.08
C ALA A 104 6.33 10.98 -3.43
N ILE A 105 6.98 11.88 -2.69
CA ILE A 105 6.28 12.99 -2.03
C ILE A 105 5.50 13.81 -3.06
N ASN A 106 4.42 14.47 -2.61
CA ASN A 106 3.53 15.28 -3.45
C ASN A 106 2.82 14.48 -4.56
N GLY A 107 2.52 13.19 -4.29
CA GLY A 107 1.80 12.37 -5.25
C GLY A 107 2.58 12.04 -6.51
N GLY A 108 3.89 12.00 -6.42
CA GLY A 108 4.78 11.73 -7.55
C GLY A 108 4.74 10.29 -8.04
N ALA A 109 5.78 9.88 -8.77
CA ALA A 109 5.87 8.54 -9.34
C ALA A 109 5.89 7.45 -8.26
N PRO A 110 5.46 6.22 -8.58
CA PRO A 110 5.63 5.08 -7.66
C PRO A 110 7.10 4.85 -7.32
N ILE A 111 7.41 4.64 -6.04
CA ILE A 111 8.76 4.36 -5.56
C ILE A 111 8.88 3.03 -4.84
N ALA A 112 7.76 2.40 -4.50
CA ALA A 112 7.76 1.07 -3.90
C ALA A 112 6.44 0.36 -4.19
N CYS A 113 6.47 -0.96 -4.19
CA CYS A 113 5.31 -1.78 -4.51
C CYS A 113 5.39 -3.11 -3.78
N GLY A 114 4.22 -3.60 -3.36
CA GLY A 114 4.07 -4.93 -2.79
C GLY A 114 2.89 -5.66 -3.39
N GLU A 115 3.10 -6.92 -3.73
CA GLU A 115 2.02 -7.78 -4.21
C GLU A 115 1.30 -8.40 -3.02
N ILE A 116 -0.02 -8.29 -2.99
CA ILE A 116 -0.83 -8.69 -1.82
C ILE A 116 -1.30 -10.15 -1.94
N ASN A 117 -0.96 -10.82 -3.01
CA ASN A 117 -1.46 -12.16 -3.35
C ASN A 117 -1.00 -13.29 -2.42
N SER A 118 -0.16 -12.99 -1.43
CA SER A 118 0.41 -14.00 -0.52
C SER A 118 -0.28 -14.05 0.86
N LEU A 119 -1.40 -13.39 0.99
CA LEU A 119 -2.14 -13.37 2.26
C LEU A 119 -2.71 -14.75 2.61
#